data_d997c27b7d9f1df4ae0c363276e7d181
#
_entry.id   d997c27b7d9f1df4ae0c363276e7d181
#
_cell.length_a   1.000
_cell.length_b   1.000
_cell.length_c   1.000
_cell.angle_alpha   90.00
_cell.angle_beta   90.00
_cell.angle_gamma   90.00
#
_symmetry.space_group_name_H-M   'P 1'
#
loop_
_entity.id
_entity.type
_entity.pdbx_description
1 polymer ?
#
loop_
_entity_poly.entity_id
_entity_poly.type
_entity_poly.pdbx_seq_one_letter_code
_entity_poly.pdbx_strand_id
1 'polypeptide(L)'
;LIAVAGKPILSFIIDELQSNGVTHFVFVIGYLGEKIKEFVEQNYPEMNVTFVQQEEREGLGHAVWSAREAIDLDQDLIIHLGDTILDIDVRKIVESNVSTLCIKKVEDPRAFGVAEIDAEGNIKAVIEKPAIPRSNMALVGFYFIKETRQLMDALGYNIEHEIRNNNEFYLTDALMKMIKEGVSLKSYKVETWFDVGKKEILLETNALLLKKMGDNAVSEGTYENSIIVPPVNIAKGARIKNAIIGPNVSIGENTEVNYSIIKNTIVGSFSKLENVVLHSSLIGSDTITRGLSQSLNIGDNTEIDLRGDI
;
A
#
# COMPACT_ATOMS: atom_id res chain seq x y z
N LEU A 1 6.65 6.54 -4.76
CA LEU A 1 6.05 5.34 -5.36
C LEU A 1 6.86 4.12 -4.91
N ILE A 2 6.30 3.34 -3.99
CA ILE A 2 6.94 2.12 -3.49
C ILE A 2 6.56 0.98 -4.42
N ALA A 3 7.55 0.23 -4.92
CA ALA A 3 7.33 -0.91 -5.80
C ALA A 3 7.33 -2.23 -5.01
N VAL A 4 6.39 -3.12 -5.33
CA VAL A 4 6.32 -4.50 -4.84
C VAL A 4 5.98 -5.41 -6.01
N ALA A 5 6.51 -6.61 -6.03
CA ALA A 5 6.30 -7.57 -7.13
C ALA A 5 6.48 -6.95 -8.54
N GLY A 6 7.42 -6.02 -8.68
CA GLY A 6 7.81 -5.40 -9.95
C GLY A 6 7.03 -4.17 -10.37
N LYS A 7 5.98 -3.73 -9.65
CA LYS A 7 5.25 -2.49 -9.99
C LYS A 7 4.87 -1.69 -8.73
N PRO A 8 4.65 -0.37 -8.88
CA PRO A 8 4.20 0.47 -7.77
C PRO A 8 2.89 -0.02 -7.15
N ILE A 9 2.76 0.13 -5.81
CA ILE A 9 1.52 -0.20 -5.08
C ILE A 9 0.30 0.48 -5.71
N LEU A 10 0.46 1.74 -6.11
CA LEU A 10 -0.59 2.51 -6.74
C LEU A 10 -1.16 1.84 -8.00
N SER A 11 -0.32 1.11 -8.77
CA SER A 11 -0.79 0.35 -9.93
C SER A 11 -1.74 -0.78 -9.55
N PHE A 12 -1.49 -1.48 -8.45
CA PHE A 12 -2.40 -2.55 -8.00
C PHE A 12 -3.77 -1.97 -7.64
N ILE A 13 -3.80 -0.79 -7.00
CA ILE A 13 -5.03 -0.10 -6.62
C ILE A 13 -5.80 0.35 -7.88
N ILE A 14 -5.11 1.03 -8.81
CA ILE A 14 -5.74 1.52 -10.05
C ILE A 14 -6.29 0.35 -10.87
N ASP A 15 -5.47 -0.68 -11.11
CA ASP A 15 -5.86 -1.84 -11.92
C ASP A 15 -7.09 -2.54 -11.32
N GLU A 16 -7.12 -2.73 -9.99
CA GLU A 16 -8.24 -3.33 -9.28
C GLU A 16 -9.52 -2.50 -9.43
N LEU A 17 -9.45 -1.20 -9.19
CA LEU A 17 -10.60 -0.32 -9.29
C LEU A 17 -11.11 -0.19 -10.74
N GLN A 18 -10.22 -0.04 -11.74
CA GLN A 18 -10.60 0.01 -13.15
C GLN A 18 -11.27 -1.29 -13.61
N SER A 19 -10.72 -2.45 -13.23
CA SER A 19 -11.29 -3.75 -13.59
C SER A 19 -12.67 -3.99 -12.99
N ASN A 20 -13.02 -3.25 -11.93
CA ASN A 20 -14.33 -3.27 -11.28
C ASN A 20 -15.24 -2.09 -11.68
N GLY A 21 -14.91 -1.38 -12.76
CA GLY A 21 -15.79 -0.39 -13.39
C GLY A 21 -15.69 1.03 -12.85
N VAL A 22 -14.67 1.35 -12.05
CA VAL A 22 -14.38 2.74 -11.68
C VAL A 22 -13.86 3.48 -12.92
N THR A 23 -14.52 4.58 -13.29
CA THR A 23 -14.28 5.33 -14.53
C THR A 23 -13.62 6.68 -14.31
N HIS A 24 -13.75 7.27 -13.13
CA HIS A 24 -13.16 8.56 -12.80
C HIS A 24 -12.35 8.45 -11.51
N PHE A 25 -11.11 8.93 -11.55
CA PHE A 25 -10.17 8.90 -10.42
C PHE A 25 -9.83 10.32 -10.00
N VAL A 26 -9.94 10.59 -8.71
CA VAL A 26 -9.48 11.84 -8.10
C VAL A 26 -8.32 11.52 -7.16
N PHE A 27 -7.12 11.96 -7.52
CA PHE A 27 -5.94 11.81 -6.68
C PHE A 27 -5.73 13.05 -5.83
N VAL A 28 -5.90 12.90 -4.52
CA VAL A 28 -5.48 13.94 -3.57
C VAL A 28 -4.00 13.72 -3.29
N ILE A 29 -3.19 14.66 -3.77
CA ILE A 29 -1.73 14.58 -3.72
C ILE A 29 -1.15 15.65 -2.79
N GLY A 30 0.03 15.37 -2.25
CA GLY A 30 0.77 16.27 -1.36
C GLY A 30 2.26 16.20 -1.66
N TYR A 31 3.06 15.84 -0.67
CA TYR A 31 4.52 15.69 -0.84
C TYR A 31 4.86 14.68 -1.94
N LEU A 32 5.76 15.07 -2.85
CA LEU A 32 6.11 14.31 -4.05
C LEU A 32 4.91 14.03 -4.99
N GLY A 33 3.87 14.86 -4.93
CA GLY A 33 2.67 14.70 -5.77
C GLY A 33 2.97 14.71 -7.26
N GLU A 34 3.92 15.53 -7.73
CA GLU A 34 4.32 15.58 -9.15
C GLU A 34 4.83 14.20 -9.65
N LYS A 35 5.55 13.44 -8.83
CA LYS A 35 5.99 12.08 -9.20
C LYS A 35 4.82 11.11 -9.35
N ILE A 36 3.76 11.28 -8.56
CA ILE A 36 2.54 10.48 -8.69
C ILE A 36 1.80 10.86 -9.97
N LYS A 37 1.68 12.16 -10.24
CA LYS A 37 1.05 12.69 -11.45
C LYS A 37 1.76 12.20 -12.71
N GLU A 38 3.07 12.39 -12.81
CA GLU A 38 3.89 11.90 -13.92
C GLU A 38 3.73 10.39 -14.12
N PHE A 39 3.75 9.61 -13.06
CA PHE A 39 3.57 8.17 -13.12
C PHE A 39 2.19 7.78 -13.68
N VAL A 40 1.12 8.40 -13.20
CA VAL A 40 -0.25 8.12 -13.63
C VAL A 40 -0.43 8.55 -15.09
N GLU A 41 -0.01 9.74 -15.49
CA GLU A 41 -0.11 10.23 -16.87
C GLU A 41 0.66 9.35 -17.87
N GLN A 42 1.83 8.83 -17.48
CA GLN A 42 2.64 7.98 -18.34
C GLN A 42 2.11 6.55 -18.47
N ASN A 43 1.59 5.97 -17.38
CA ASN A 43 1.20 4.56 -17.35
C ASN A 43 -0.29 4.32 -17.59
N TYR A 44 -1.11 5.36 -17.41
CA TYR A 44 -2.58 5.31 -17.56
C TYR A 44 -3.11 6.49 -18.40
N PRO A 45 -2.59 6.70 -19.64
CA PRO A 45 -2.89 7.89 -20.45
C PRO A 45 -4.37 8.04 -20.83
N GLU A 46 -5.11 6.94 -20.86
CA GLU A 46 -6.54 6.94 -21.21
C GLU A 46 -7.46 7.08 -19.97
N MET A 47 -6.89 7.15 -18.78
CA MET A 47 -7.68 7.23 -17.55
C MET A 47 -8.27 8.62 -17.37
N ASN A 48 -9.57 8.70 -17.04
CA ASN A 48 -10.19 9.96 -16.63
C ASN A 48 -9.73 10.28 -15.20
N VAL A 49 -8.84 11.27 -15.07
CA VAL A 49 -8.17 11.59 -13.81
C VAL A 49 -8.20 13.08 -13.50
N THR A 50 -8.44 13.40 -12.24
CA THR A 50 -8.28 14.74 -11.68
C THR A 50 -7.26 14.69 -10.54
N PHE A 51 -6.30 15.62 -10.53
CA PHE A 51 -5.35 15.78 -9.44
C PHE A 51 -5.73 16.99 -8.60
N VAL A 52 -5.81 16.79 -7.30
CA VAL A 52 -6.10 17.84 -6.32
C VAL A 52 -4.94 17.93 -5.35
N GLN A 53 -4.36 19.12 -5.24
CA GLN A 53 -3.28 19.38 -4.29
C GLN A 53 -3.85 19.63 -2.90
N GLN A 54 -3.42 18.84 -1.92
CA GLN A 54 -3.67 19.13 -0.51
C GLN A 54 -2.51 20.01 0.00
N GLU A 55 -2.73 21.32 0.08
CA GLU A 55 -1.71 22.28 0.51
C GLU A 55 -1.34 22.08 1.99
N GLU A 56 -2.34 22.02 2.85
CA GLU A 56 -2.18 21.79 4.29
C GLU A 56 -2.56 20.36 4.66
N ARG A 57 -1.67 19.67 5.36
CA ARG A 57 -1.87 18.27 5.75
C ARG A 57 -2.66 18.17 7.05
N GLU A 58 -3.93 18.46 6.97
CA GLU A 58 -4.82 18.52 8.12
C GLU A 58 -5.66 17.24 8.31
N GLY A 59 -5.14 16.10 7.88
CA GLY A 59 -5.77 14.79 8.06
C GLY A 59 -6.58 14.29 6.86
N LEU A 60 -7.09 13.04 6.98
CA LEU A 60 -7.81 12.36 5.90
C LEU A 60 -9.15 13.01 5.56
N GLY A 61 -9.88 13.49 6.56
CA GLY A 61 -11.13 14.22 6.33
C GLY A 61 -10.92 15.48 5.50
N HIS A 62 -9.85 16.24 5.81
CA HIS A 62 -9.46 17.41 5.02
C HIS A 62 -9.03 17.02 3.60
N ALA A 63 -8.29 15.92 3.43
CA ALA A 63 -7.90 15.42 2.11
C ALA A 63 -9.13 15.16 1.22
N VAL A 64 -10.12 14.45 1.74
CA VAL A 64 -11.37 14.16 1.00
C VAL A 64 -12.14 15.45 0.71
N TRP A 65 -12.23 16.37 1.68
CA TRP A 65 -12.88 17.67 1.50
C TRP A 65 -12.19 18.56 0.45
N SER A 66 -10.86 18.50 0.37
CA SER A 66 -10.10 19.25 -0.64
C SER A 66 -10.48 18.85 -2.06
N ALA A 67 -10.93 17.61 -2.24
CA ALA A 67 -11.38 17.08 -3.53
C ALA A 67 -12.85 17.38 -3.88
N ARG A 68 -13.62 18.05 -3.04
CA ARG A 68 -15.08 18.23 -3.17
C ARG A 68 -15.55 18.78 -4.52
N GLU A 69 -14.76 19.65 -5.16
CA GLU A 69 -15.10 20.25 -6.46
C GLU A 69 -14.89 19.28 -7.63
N ALA A 70 -14.08 18.24 -7.42
CA ALA A 70 -13.81 17.18 -8.39
C ALA A 70 -14.69 15.94 -8.19
N ILE A 71 -15.49 15.90 -7.11
CA ILE A 71 -16.35 14.75 -6.77
C ILE A 71 -17.79 15.06 -7.23
N ASP A 72 -18.35 14.14 -8.02
CA ASP A 72 -19.77 14.18 -8.39
C ASP A 72 -20.62 13.69 -7.20
N LEU A 73 -21.41 14.61 -6.63
CA LEU A 73 -22.25 14.35 -5.46
C LEU A 73 -23.42 13.41 -5.71
N ASP A 74 -23.75 13.16 -6.98
CA ASP A 74 -24.86 12.29 -7.39
C ASP A 74 -24.37 10.88 -7.80
N GLN A 75 -23.06 10.62 -7.67
CA GLN A 75 -22.44 9.32 -7.93
C GLN A 75 -21.97 8.66 -6.61
N ASP A 76 -21.88 7.34 -6.65
CA ASP A 76 -21.24 6.57 -5.57
C ASP A 76 -19.75 6.91 -5.49
N LEU A 77 -19.20 6.96 -4.29
CA LEU A 77 -17.81 7.32 -4.04
C LEU A 77 -17.04 6.15 -3.42
N ILE A 78 -15.89 5.83 -4.00
CA ILE A 78 -14.89 4.97 -3.36
C ILE A 78 -13.74 5.84 -2.86
N ILE A 79 -13.41 5.71 -1.57
CA ILE A 79 -12.21 6.31 -0.98
C ILE A 79 -11.24 5.16 -0.69
N HIS A 80 -10.04 5.22 -1.28
CA HIS A 80 -8.99 4.24 -1.10
C HIS A 80 -7.68 4.91 -0.70
N LEU A 81 -7.05 4.45 0.39
CA LEU A 81 -5.75 4.96 0.79
C LEU A 81 -4.64 4.44 -0.12
N GLY A 82 -3.75 5.33 -0.56
CA GLY A 82 -2.73 5.04 -1.57
C GLY A 82 -1.56 4.15 -1.10
N ASP A 83 -1.51 3.82 0.18
CA ASP A 83 -0.50 2.98 0.83
C ASP A 83 -1.06 1.64 1.35
N THR A 84 -2.25 1.26 0.91
CA THR A 84 -2.96 0.08 1.38
C THR A 84 -3.20 -0.91 0.25
N ILE A 85 -2.85 -2.18 0.47
CA ILE A 85 -3.22 -3.29 -0.43
C ILE A 85 -4.20 -4.19 0.32
N LEU A 86 -5.32 -4.46 -0.33
CA LEU A 86 -6.41 -5.27 0.20
C LEU A 86 -6.70 -6.47 -0.73
N ASP A 87 -7.12 -7.57 -0.14
CA ASP A 87 -7.70 -8.69 -0.86
C ASP A 87 -9.21 -8.65 -0.66
N ILE A 88 -9.92 -7.94 -1.54
CA ILE A 88 -11.35 -7.68 -1.44
C ILE A 88 -12.03 -7.94 -2.80
N ASP A 89 -13.29 -8.27 -2.75
CA ASP A 89 -14.15 -8.32 -3.92
C ASP A 89 -14.88 -6.97 -4.05
N VAL A 90 -14.25 -6.04 -4.79
CA VAL A 90 -14.79 -4.68 -5.02
C VAL A 90 -16.16 -4.75 -5.67
N ARG A 91 -16.37 -5.66 -6.63
CA ARG A 91 -17.66 -5.84 -7.31
C ARG A 91 -18.76 -6.17 -6.32
N LYS A 92 -18.52 -7.13 -5.43
CA LYS A 92 -19.48 -7.54 -4.40
C LYS A 92 -19.84 -6.39 -3.46
N ILE A 93 -18.86 -5.54 -3.12
CA ILE A 93 -19.08 -4.36 -2.28
C ILE A 93 -19.98 -3.37 -3.00
N VAL A 94 -19.67 -3.03 -4.25
CA VAL A 94 -20.46 -2.07 -5.06
C VAL A 94 -21.87 -2.60 -5.33
N GLU A 95 -22.00 -3.87 -5.72
CA GLU A 95 -23.30 -4.51 -6.00
C GLU A 95 -24.19 -4.64 -4.75
N SER A 96 -23.62 -4.60 -3.54
CA SER A 96 -24.40 -4.61 -2.28
C SER A 96 -25.35 -3.42 -2.16
N ASN A 97 -25.07 -2.35 -2.91
CA ASN A 97 -25.88 -1.12 -2.96
C ASN A 97 -26.10 -0.47 -1.58
N VAL A 98 -25.14 -0.61 -0.67
CA VAL A 98 -25.14 -0.03 0.68
C VAL A 98 -23.75 0.50 0.98
N SER A 99 -23.68 1.69 1.60
CA SER A 99 -22.41 2.24 2.07
C SER A 99 -21.68 1.26 2.96
N THR A 100 -20.44 0.94 2.59
CA THR A 100 -19.68 -0.17 3.20
C THR A 100 -18.26 0.27 3.55
N LEU A 101 -17.85 -0.01 4.79
CA LEU A 101 -16.49 0.22 5.26
C LEU A 101 -15.75 -1.11 5.41
N CYS A 102 -14.58 -1.23 4.81
CA CYS A 102 -13.73 -2.40 4.99
C CYS A 102 -13.04 -2.36 6.35
N ILE A 103 -13.11 -3.49 7.06
CA ILE A 103 -12.57 -3.66 8.41
C ILE A 103 -11.76 -4.95 8.54
N LYS A 104 -10.78 -4.92 9.44
CA LYS A 104 -10.01 -6.12 9.84
C LYS A 104 -9.88 -6.20 11.35
N LYS A 105 -9.98 -7.42 11.88
CA LYS A 105 -9.66 -7.68 13.28
C LYS A 105 -8.14 -7.62 13.49
N VAL A 106 -7.69 -6.78 14.42
CA VAL A 106 -6.28 -6.57 14.78
C VAL A 106 -6.07 -6.84 16.28
N GLU A 107 -4.82 -7.10 16.66
CA GLU A 107 -4.47 -7.30 18.08
C GLU A 107 -4.51 -5.97 18.85
N ASP A 108 -3.90 -4.93 18.29
CA ASP A 108 -3.88 -3.58 18.87
C ASP A 108 -4.47 -2.57 17.88
N PRO A 109 -5.72 -2.11 18.09
CA PRO A 109 -6.38 -1.18 17.19
C PRO A 109 -6.08 0.29 17.45
N ARG A 110 -5.30 0.65 18.48
CA ARG A 110 -5.10 2.04 18.94
C ARG A 110 -4.45 2.96 17.90
N ALA A 111 -3.80 2.42 16.90
CA ALA A 111 -3.18 3.20 15.82
C ALA A 111 -4.14 3.51 14.65
N PHE A 112 -5.36 2.99 14.66
CA PHE A 112 -6.29 3.00 13.54
C PHE A 112 -7.64 3.62 13.91
N GLY A 113 -8.42 3.96 12.90
CA GLY A 113 -9.86 4.13 13.07
C GLY A 113 -10.49 2.78 13.44
N VAL A 114 -11.39 2.77 14.41
CA VAL A 114 -12.02 1.55 14.95
C VAL A 114 -13.52 1.60 14.74
N ALA A 115 -14.08 0.52 14.19
CA ALA A 115 -15.52 0.36 14.02
C ALA A 115 -16.13 -0.51 15.14
N GLU A 116 -17.23 -0.06 15.73
CA GLU A 116 -18.12 -0.86 16.57
C GLU A 116 -19.25 -1.39 15.68
N ILE A 117 -19.44 -2.71 15.65
CA ILE A 117 -20.41 -3.38 14.77
C ILE A 117 -21.42 -4.18 15.60
N ASP A 118 -22.65 -4.30 15.10
CA ASP A 118 -23.65 -5.22 15.65
C ASP A 118 -23.52 -6.65 15.06
N ALA A 119 -24.39 -7.57 15.49
CA ALA A 119 -24.38 -8.95 15.04
C ALA A 119 -24.70 -9.09 13.54
N GLU A 120 -25.44 -8.15 12.97
CA GLU A 120 -25.83 -8.10 11.56
C GLU A 120 -24.79 -7.41 10.68
N GLY A 121 -23.68 -6.94 11.26
CA GLY A 121 -22.58 -6.26 10.58
C GLY A 121 -22.84 -4.78 10.29
N ASN A 122 -23.86 -4.15 10.89
CA ASN A 122 -24.04 -2.72 10.79
C ASN A 122 -23.04 -2.02 11.71
N ILE A 123 -22.49 -0.90 11.21
CA ILE A 123 -21.58 -0.06 11.97
C ILE A 123 -22.40 0.85 12.86
N LYS A 124 -22.16 0.79 14.17
CA LYS A 124 -22.84 1.62 15.18
C LYS A 124 -22.03 2.85 15.56
N ALA A 125 -20.71 2.72 15.52
CA ALA A 125 -19.81 3.83 15.79
C ALA A 125 -18.48 3.64 15.05
N VAL A 126 -17.82 4.74 14.74
CA VAL A 126 -16.43 4.80 14.27
C VAL A 126 -15.67 5.83 15.10
N ILE A 127 -14.47 5.47 15.55
CA ILE A 127 -13.67 6.32 16.44
C ILE A 127 -12.22 6.25 15.97
N GLU A 128 -11.61 7.40 15.71
CA GLU A 128 -10.21 7.46 15.31
C GLU A 128 -9.28 7.27 16.51
N LYS A 129 -8.32 6.38 16.39
CA LYS A 129 -7.22 6.14 17.34
C LYS A 129 -7.63 6.19 18.80
N PRO A 130 -8.63 5.39 19.22
CA PRO A 130 -9.15 5.47 20.58
C PRO A 130 -8.09 5.03 21.60
N ALA A 131 -7.91 5.82 22.68
CA ALA A 131 -7.00 5.44 23.77
C ALA A 131 -7.46 4.14 24.47
N ILE A 132 -8.78 3.95 24.58
CA ILE A 132 -9.41 2.74 25.12
C ILE A 132 -10.41 2.21 24.08
N PRO A 133 -9.98 1.29 23.19
CA PRO A 133 -10.86 0.77 22.16
C PRO A 133 -11.93 -0.17 22.73
N ARG A 134 -13.17 -0.01 22.26
CA ARG A 134 -14.29 -0.92 22.58
C ARG A 134 -14.45 -2.05 21.58
N SER A 135 -13.74 -1.99 20.49
CA SER A 135 -13.70 -2.98 19.41
C SER A 135 -12.28 -3.15 18.92
N ASN A 136 -11.96 -4.28 18.33
CA ASN A 136 -10.69 -4.52 17.67
C ASN A 136 -10.82 -4.59 16.13
N MET A 137 -11.92 -4.05 15.60
CA MET A 137 -12.18 -3.95 14.17
C MET A 137 -11.62 -2.65 13.62
N ALA A 138 -10.38 -2.70 13.10
CA ALA A 138 -9.71 -1.57 12.48
C ALA A 138 -10.29 -1.27 11.09
N LEU A 139 -10.47 0.00 10.76
CA LEU A 139 -10.74 0.46 9.40
C LEU A 139 -9.47 0.30 8.57
N VAL A 140 -9.58 -0.26 7.37
CA VAL A 140 -8.42 -0.63 6.55
C VAL A 140 -8.18 0.27 5.34
N GLY A 141 -8.83 1.43 5.29
CA GLY A 141 -8.57 2.44 4.26
C GLY A 141 -9.30 2.23 2.94
N PHE A 142 -10.37 1.42 2.92
CA PHE A 142 -11.30 1.32 1.79
C PHE A 142 -12.72 1.59 2.27
N TYR A 143 -13.36 2.57 1.63
CA TYR A 143 -14.70 3.04 1.96
C TYR A 143 -15.51 3.17 0.67
N PHE A 144 -16.65 2.49 0.60
CA PHE A 144 -17.65 2.66 -0.45
C PHE A 144 -18.83 3.43 0.12
N ILE A 145 -19.10 4.61 -0.40
CA ILE A 145 -20.10 5.56 0.11
C ILE A 145 -21.13 5.86 -0.99
N LYS A 146 -22.37 5.57 -0.71
CA LYS A 146 -23.50 5.92 -1.57
C LYS A 146 -24.05 7.31 -1.29
N GLU A 147 -24.01 7.71 -0.04
CA GLU A 147 -24.49 9.00 0.43
C GLU A 147 -23.38 10.05 0.31
N THR A 148 -22.81 10.21 -0.91
CA THR A 148 -21.68 11.10 -1.20
C THR A 148 -21.94 12.53 -0.77
N ARG A 149 -23.16 13.07 -1.04
CA ARG A 149 -23.57 14.40 -0.62
C ARG A 149 -23.54 14.56 0.89
N GLN A 150 -24.12 13.61 1.63
CA GLN A 150 -24.14 13.66 3.10
C GLN A 150 -22.73 13.55 3.70
N LEU A 151 -21.84 12.78 3.07
CA LEU A 151 -20.44 12.75 3.48
C LEU A 151 -19.77 14.12 3.29
N MET A 152 -19.97 14.77 2.14
CA MET A 152 -19.42 16.10 1.88
C MET A 152 -20.00 17.13 2.84
N ASP A 153 -21.31 17.12 3.12
CA ASP A 153 -21.95 18.00 4.08
C ASP A 153 -21.38 17.79 5.49
N ALA A 154 -21.14 16.54 5.89
CA ALA A 154 -20.55 16.22 7.19
C ALA A 154 -19.09 16.69 7.30
N LEU A 155 -18.29 16.52 6.24
CA LEU A 155 -16.92 17.03 6.19
C LEU A 155 -16.89 18.56 6.24
N GLY A 156 -17.73 19.24 5.43
CA GLY A 156 -17.86 20.69 5.43
C GLY A 156 -18.23 21.22 6.80
N TYR A 157 -19.22 20.61 7.45
CA TYR A 157 -19.61 20.95 8.81
C TYR A 157 -18.43 20.84 9.80
N ASN A 158 -17.67 19.76 9.75
CA ASN A 158 -16.53 19.55 10.64
C ASN A 158 -15.44 20.63 10.43
N ILE A 159 -15.21 21.03 9.19
CA ILE A 159 -14.22 22.07 8.85
C ILE A 159 -14.70 23.46 9.27
N GLU A 160 -15.93 23.82 8.97
CA GLU A 160 -16.50 25.12 9.34
C GLU A 160 -16.57 25.34 10.86
N HIS A 161 -16.79 24.24 11.62
CA HIS A 161 -16.89 24.29 13.08
C HIS A 161 -15.60 23.90 13.79
N GLU A 162 -14.47 23.79 13.06
CA GLU A 162 -13.16 23.45 13.61
C GLU A 162 -13.17 22.17 14.48
N ILE A 163 -13.96 21.16 14.07
CA ILE A 163 -14.04 19.89 14.78
C ILE A 163 -12.79 19.06 14.43
N ARG A 164 -11.75 19.25 15.22
CA ARG A 164 -10.43 18.61 15.06
C ARG A 164 -10.12 17.70 16.24
N ASN A 165 -9.45 16.61 15.96
CA ASN A 165 -8.83 15.74 16.94
C ASN A 165 -7.34 15.63 16.63
N ASN A 166 -6.45 15.90 17.60
CA ASN A 166 -5.00 15.96 17.43
C ASN A 166 -4.56 16.89 16.28
N ASN A 167 -5.22 18.03 16.12
CA ASN A 167 -5.01 19.02 15.05
C ASN A 167 -5.33 18.51 13.63
N GLU A 168 -6.04 17.41 13.48
CA GLU A 168 -6.45 16.84 12.21
C GLU A 168 -7.97 16.74 12.09
N PHE A 169 -8.49 16.88 10.88
CA PHE A 169 -9.86 16.54 10.52
C PHE A 169 -9.93 15.08 10.12
N TYR A 170 -10.55 14.25 10.92
CA TYR A 170 -10.68 12.84 10.64
C TYR A 170 -11.89 12.51 9.77
N LEU A 171 -11.72 11.60 8.83
CA LEU A 171 -12.83 11.05 8.05
C LEU A 171 -13.83 10.31 8.96
N THR A 172 -13.35 9.64 9.99
CA THR A 172 -14.15 8.92 10.99
C THR A 172 -15.12 9.83 11.74
N ASP A 173 -14.80 11.11 11.98
CA ASP A 173 -15.70 12.06 12.60
C ASP A 173 -16.87 12.42 11.67
N ALA A 174 -16.62 12.55 10.37
CA ALA A 174 -17.68 12.77 9.39
C ALA A 174 -18.58 11.53 9.24
N LEU A 175 -17.99 10.34 9.16
CA LEU A 175 -18.74 9.08 9.14
C LEU A 175 -19.59 8.90 10.40
N MET A 176 -19.06 9.26 11.58
CA MET A 176 -19.83 9.21 12.82
C MET A 176 -21.01 10.20 12.83
N LYS A 177 -20.83 11.40 12.24
CA LYS A 177 -21.93 12.35 12.05
C LYS A 177 -23.01 11.77 11.13
N MET A 178 -22.65 11.16 10.00
CA MET A 178 -23.60 10.49 9.11
C MET A 178 -24.41 9.40 9.84
N ILE A 179 -23.75 8.56 10.65
CA ILE A 179 -24.42 7.53 11.47
C ILE A 179 -25.44 8.16 12.42
N LYS A 180 -25.08 9.25 13.11
CA LYS A 180 -25.98 9.97 14.02
C LYS A 180 -27.18 10.59 13.29
N GLU A 181 -27.03 10.94 12.04
CA GLU A 181 -28.07 11.47 11.15
C GLU A 181 -28.91 10.37 10.48
N GLY A 182 -28.64 9.11 10.81
CA GLY A 182 -29.45 7.95 10.38
C GLY A 182 -28.96 7.24 9.14
N VAL A 183 -27.78 7.59 8.61
CA VAL A 183 -27.18 6.85 7.50
C VAL A 183 -26.73 5.46 7.98
N SER A 184 -27.11 4.42 7.24
CA SER A 184 -26.74 3.05 7.55
C SER A 184 -25.43 2.69 6.87
N LEU A 185 -24.41 2.34 7.65
CA LEU A 185 -23.13 1.86 7.15
C LEU A 185 -22.96 0.37 7.48
N LYS A 186 -22.52 -0.41 6.52
CA LYS A 186 -22.19 -1.84 6.66
C LYS A 186 -20.68 -2.05 6.80
N SER A 187 -20.31 -3.12 7.45
CA SER A 187 -18.93 -3.57 7.50
C SER A 187 -18.67 -4.70 6.52
N TYR A 188 -17.52 -4.67 5.84
CA TYR A 188 -16.98 -5.76 5.06
C TYR A 188 -15.67 -6.23 5.68
N LYS A 189 -15.63 -7.48 6.16
CA LYS A 189 -14.43 -8.04 6.79
C LYS A 189 -13.42 -8.47 5.73
N VAL A 190 -12.20 -7.95 5.82
CA VAL A 190 -11.09 -8.34 4.95
C VAL A 190 -10.18 -9.36 5.63
N GLU A 191 -9.71 -10.35 4.86
CA GLU A 191 -8.76 -11.35 5.38
C GLU A 191 -7.32 -10.87 5.24
N THR A 192 -7.00 -10.20 4.14
CA THR A 192 -5.66 -9.71 3.85
C THR A 192 -5.65 -8.19 3.75
N TRP A 193 -4.82 -7.57 4.56
CA TRP A 193 -4.60 -6.14 4.60
C TRP A 193 -3.12 -5.86 4.87
N PHE A 194 -2.51 -5.09 4.00
CA PHE A 194 -1.14 -4.63 4.12
C PHE A 194 -1.11 -3.10 4.15
N ASP A 195 -0.83 -2.54 5.32
CA ASP A 195 -0.41 -1.16 5.51
C ASP A 195 1.10 -1.11 5.24
N VAL A 196 1.47 -0.70 4.01
CA VAL A 196 2.85 -0.81 3.51
C VAL A 196 3.80 0.29 4.01
N GLY A 197 3.50 0.89 5.15
CA GLY A 197 4.37 1.86 5.80
C GLY A 197 5.62 1.26 6.47
N LYS A 198 5.69 -0.07 6.66
CA LYS A 198 6.79 -0.75 7.34
C LYS A 198 7.52 -1.73 6.41
N LYS A 199 8.85 -1.87 6.61
CA LYS A 199 9.70 -2.76 5.80
C LYS A 199 9.21 -4.21 5.81
N GLU A 200 8.89 -4.73 6.97
CA GLU A 200 8.44 -6.12 7.15
C GLU A 200 7.17 -6.39 6.34
N ILE A 201 6.21 -5.48 6.40
CA ILE A 201 4.95 -5.57 5.67
C ILE A 201 5.18 -5.45 4.15
N LEU A 202 6.08 -4.59 3.69
CA LEU A 202 6.47 -4.50 2.28
C LEU A 202 7.03 -5.83 1.75
N LEU A 203 7.90 -6.49 2.52
CA LEU A 203 8.47 -7.77 2.14
C LEU A 203 7.44 -8.90 2.14
N GLU A 204 6.54 -8.93 3.10
CA GLU A 204 5.43 -9.88 3.15
C GLU A 204 4.48 -9.67 1.96
N THR A 205 4.15 -8.41 1.68
CA THR A 205 3.32 -8.03 0.52
C THR A 205 3.99 -8.49 -0.80
N ASN A 206 5.29 -8.23 -0.95
CA ASN A 206 6.06 -8.67 -2.11
C ASN A 206 5.99 -10.18 -2.29
N ALA A 207 6.23 -10.94 -1.24
CA ALA A 207 6.20 -12.40 -1.27
C ALA A 207 4.80 -12.93 -1.64
N LEU A 208 3.74 -12.36 -1.07
CA LEU A 208 2.37 -12.77 -1.37
C LEU A 208 1.97 -12.46 -2.81
N LEU A 209 2.27 -11.25 -3.30
CA LEU A 209 1.93 -10.84 -4.66
C LEU A 209 2.70 -11.66 -5.68
N LEU A 210 4.01 -11.90 -5.48
CA LEU A 210 4.80 -12.78 -6.33
C LEU A 210 4.23 -14.20 -6.37
N LYS A 211 3.76 -14.72 -5.24
CA LYS A 211 3.11 -16.03 -5.18
C LYS A 211 1.77 -16.06 -5.92
N LYS A 212 0.96 -14.99 -5.81
CA LYS A 212 -0.32 -14.86 -6.56
C LYS A 212 -0.09 -14.76 -8.07
N MET A 213 0.98 -14.08 -8.50
CA MET A 213 1.34 -13.98 -9.91
C MET A 213 1.77 -15.34 -10.48
N GLY A 214 2.29 -16.24 -9.65
CA GLY A 214 2.70 -17.58 -10.07
C GLY A 214 3.67 -17.56 -11.26
N ASP A 215 3.37 -18.35 -12.30
CA ASP A 215 4.15 -18.39 -13.54
C ASP A 215 4.10 -17.09 -14.38
N ASN A 216 3.19 -16.16 -14.04
CA ASN A 216 3.11 -14.82 -14.62
C ASN A 216 4.09 -13.83 -13.97
N ALA A 217 4.87 -14.25 -12.99
CA ALA A 217 5.95 -13.43 -12.45
C ALA A 217 6.97 -13.15 -13.56
N VAL A 218 7.09 -11.89 -13.94
CA VAL A 218 7.87 -11.45 -15.09
C VAL A 218 9.35 -11.66 -14.81
N SER A 219 10.05 -12.31 -15.72
CA SER A 219 11.49 -12.51 -15.66
C SER A 219 12.10 -12.16 -17.02
N GLU A 220 12.26 -10.85 -17.25
CA GLU A 220 12.78 -10.29 -18.51
C GLU A 220 14.28 -9.97 -18.45
N GLY A 221 14.94 -10.27 -17.34
CA GLY A 221 16.36 -10.06 -17.16
C GLY A 221 17.23 -11.08 -17.88
N THR A 222 18.53 -10.84 -17.91
CA THR A 222 19.54 -11.78 -18.43
C THR A 222 20.28 -12.45 -17.28
N TYR A 223 20.53 -13.76 -17.40
CA TYR A 223 21.20 -14.56 -16.38
C TYR A 223 22.43 -15.23 -16.94
N GLU A 224 23.56 -15.11 -16.27
CA GLU A 224 24.79 -15.79 -16.60
C GLU A 224 25.29 -16.52 -15.35
N ASN A 225 25.50 -17.83 -15.44
CA ASN A 225 26.03 -18.67 -14.35
C ASN A 225 25.31 -18.41 -13.00
N SER A 226 23.96 -18.37 -13.03
CA SER A 226 23.15 -17.96 -11.86
C SER A 226 22.00 -18.93 -11.62
N ILE A 227 21.56 -19.03 -10.36
CA ILE A 227 20.42 -19.85 -9.93
C ILE A 227 19.27 -18.92 -9.55
N ILE A 228 18.12 -19.12 -10.18
CA ILE A 228 16.88 -18.39 -9.89
C ILE A 228 15.91 -19.32 -9.17
N VAL A 229 15.50 -18.93 -7.96
CA VAL A 229 14.58 -19.70 -7.10
C VAL A 229 13.23 -18.96 -7.02
N PRO A 230 12.19 -19.46 -7.70
CA PRO A 230 10.88 -18.81 -7.66
C PRO A 230 10.26 -18.78 -6.23
N PRO A 231 9.29 -17.87 -5.97
CA PRO A 231 8.81 -16.82 -6.85
C PRO A 231 9.74 -15.61 -6.88
N VAL A 232 9.96 -15.04 -8.07
CA VAL A 232 10.77 -13.83 -8.28
C VAL A 232 10.14 -12.94 -9.35
N ASN A 233 10.43 -11.66 -9.29
CA ASN A 233 10.22 -10.72 -10.39
C ASN A 233 11.56 -10.08 -10.75
N ILE A 234 12.00 -10.21 -11.98
CA ILE A 234 13.24 -9.62 -12.47
C ILE A 234 12.89 -8.79 -13.70
N ALA A 235 12.99 -7.48 -13.55
CA ALA A 235 12.53 -6.53 -14.55
C ALA A 235 13.45 -6.47 -15.78
N LYS A 236 12.94 -5.85 -16.83
CA LYS A 236 13.65 -5.66 -18.10
C LYS A 236 15.00 -4.94 -17.90
N GLY A 237 16.00 -5.40 -18.61
CA GLY A 237 17.35 -4.81 -18.58
C GLY A 237 18.16 -5.18 -17.33
N ALA A 238 17.60 -5.89 -16.36
CA ALA A 238 18.37 -6.40 -15.22
C ALA A 238 19.37 -7.47 -15.67
N ARG A 239 20.56 -7.44 -15.08
CA ARG A 239 21.67 -8.36 -15.41
C ARG A 239 22.12 -9.08 -14.15
N ILE A 240 21.98 -10.39 -14.16
CA ILE A 240 22.32 -11.25 -13.02
C ILE A 240 23.47 -12.15 -13.42
N LYS A 241 24.59 -12.10 -12.68
CA LYS A 241 25.78 -12.89 -13.00
C LYS A 241 26.39 -13.51 -11.75
N ASN A 242 26.70 -14.81 -11.82
CA ASN A 242 27.32 -15.55 -10.71
C ASN A 242 26.55 -15.38 -9.39
N ALA A 243 25.23 -15.48 -9.40
CA ALA A 243 24.38 -15.14 -8.26
C ALA A 243 23.30 -16.18 -7.99
N ILE A 244 22.76 -16.15 -6.76
CA ILE A 244 21.58 -16.92 -6.37
C ILE A 244 20.49 -15.91 -5.98
N ILE A 245 19.37 -15.93 -6.71
CA ILE A 245 18.26 -14.97 -6.53
C ILE A 245 16.99 -15.72 -6.16
N GLY A 246 16.39 -15.35 -5.05
CA GLY A 246 15.12 -15.90 -4.60
C GLY A 246 15.23 -16.83 -3.38
N PRO A 247 14.08 -17.31 -2.88
CA PRO A 247 12.73 -16.91 -3.29
C PRO A 247 12.32 -15.53 -2.78
N ASN A 248 11.15 -15.05 -3.26
CA ASN A 248 10.51 -13.80 -2.85
C ASN A 248 11.36 -12.55 -3.13
N VAL A 249 11.98 -12.48 -4.29
CA VAL A 249 12.85 -11.37 -4.69
C VAL A 249 12.24 -10.60 -5.86
N SER A 250 12.25 -9.28 -5.76
CA SER A 250 11.97 -8.37 -6.87
C SER A 250 13.20 -7.55 -7.19
N ILE A 251 13.62 -7.56 -8.45
CA ILE A 251 14.75 -6.80 -8.99
C ILE A 251 14.22 -5.80 -10.02
N GLY A 252 14.50 -4.51 -9.78
CA GLY A 252 14.08 -3.42 -10.65
C GLY A 252 14.85 -3.36 -11.98
N GLU A 253 14.35 -2.52 -12.88
CA GLU A 253 14.89 -2.34 -14.22
C GLU A 253 16.36 -1.91 -14.22
N ASN A 254 17.12 -2.42 -15.21
CA ASN A 254 18.52 -2.05 -15.45
C ASN A 254 19.42 -2.22 -14.20
N THR A 255 19.06 -3.09 -13.28
CA THR A 255 19.84 -3.39 -12.07
C THR A 255 20.87 -4.49 -12.38
N GLU A 256 22.09 -4.32 -11.89
CA GLU A 256 23.18 -5.28 -12.04
C GLU A 256 23.44 -6.00 -10.71
N VAL A 257 23.45 -7.31 -10.74
CA VAL A 257 23.74 -8.17 -9.57
C VAL A 257 24.86 -9.14 -9.92
N ASN A 258 25.98 -9.02 -9.22
CA ASN A 258 27.17 -9.84 -9.46
C ASN A 258 27.64 -10.51 -8.15
N TYR A 259 28.03 -11.79 -8.22
CA TYR A 259 28.62 -12.55 -7.10
C TYR A 259 27.85 -12.43 -5.81
N SER A 260 26.50 -12.54 -5.86
CA SER A 260 25.64 -12.21 -4.72
C SER A 260 24.60 -13.29 -4.46
N ILE A 261 24.13 -13.35 -3.20
CA ILE A 261 23.00 -14.19 -2.77
C ILE A 261 21.93 -13.28 -2.23
N ILE A 262 20.73 -13.32 -2.83
CA ILE A 262 19.63 -12.42 -2.48
C ILE A 262 18.37 -13.24 -2.25
N LYS A 263 17.74 -13.06 -1.08
CA LYS A 263 16.52 -13.75 -0.66
C LYS A 263 15.56 -12.80 0.04
N ASN A 264 14.24 -12.95 -0.19
CA ASN A 264 13.18 -12.19 0.46
C ASN A 264 13.48 -10.66 0.46
N THR A 265 13.81 -10.11 -0.70
CA THR A 265 14.38 -8.76 -0.84
C THR A 265 13.76 -8.03 -2.03
N ILE A 266 13.57 -6.74 -1.88
CA ILE A 266 13.18 -5.84 -2.97
C ILE A 266 14.38 -4.96 -3.30
N VAL A 267 14.76 -4.93 -4.60
CA VAL A 267 15.83 -4.08 -5.12
C VAL A 267 15.24 -3.14 -6.17
N GLY A 268 15.45 -1.85 -5.98
CA GLY A 268 15.02 -0.81 -6.92
C GLY A 268 15.79 -0.82 -8.23
N SER A 269 15.34 0.00 -9.18
CA SER A 269 15.90 0.12 -10.51
C SER A 269 17.26 0.81 -10.52
N PHE A 270 18.07 0.56 -11.57
CA PHE A 270 19.38 1.19 -11.80
C PHE A 270 20.40 0.98 -10.67
N SER A 271 20.25 -0.08 -9.90
CA SER A 271 21.13 -0.38 -8.76
C SER A 271 22.24 -1.35 -9.14
N LYS A 272 23.34 -1.34 -8.38
CA LYS A 272 24.46 -2.26 -8.52
C LYS A 272 24.75 -2.96 -7.21
N LEU A 273 24.70 -4.29 -7.23
CA LEU A 273 24.96 -5.16 -6.09
C LEU A 273 26.12 -6.08 -6.45
N GLU A 274 27.18 -6.06 -5.66
CA GLU A 274 28.39 -6.82 -5.91
C GLU A 274 28.95 -7.46 -4.62
N ASN A 275 29.18 -8.76 -4.64
CA ASN A 275 29.72 -9.53 -3.53
C ASN A 275 28.90 -9.38 -2.21
N VAL A 276 27.56 -9.39 -2.30
CA VAL A 276 26.68 -9.22 -1.14
C VAL A 276 25.85 -10.46 -0.86
N VAL A 277 25.54 -10.68 0.44
CA VAL A 277 24.54 -11.63 0.87
C VAL A 277 23.43 -10.82 1.57
N LEU A 278 22.27 -10.79 0.92
CA LEU A 278 21.13 -10.02 1.41
C LEU A 278 19.93 -10.93 1.69
N HIS A 279 19.32 -10.75 2.83
CA HIS A 279 18.03 -11.31 3.14
C HIS A 279 17.14 -10.26 3.84
N SER A 280 15.85 -10.36 3.63
CA SER A 280 14.84 -9.48 4.25
C SER A 280 15.22 -7.99 4.15
N SER A 281 15.61 -7.55 2.94
CA SER A 281 16.19 -6.22 2.71
C SER A 281 15.36 -5.41 1.72
N LEU A 282 15.40 -4.08 1.88
CA LEU A 282 14.91 -3.12 0.90
C LEU A 282 16.08 -2.28 0.42
N ILE A 283 16.34 -2.31 -0.88
CA ILE A 283 17.36 -1.53 -1.56
C ILE A 283 16.64 -0.56 -2.49
N GLY A 284 16.91 0.74 -2.33
CA GLY A 284 16.34 1.78 -3.17
C GLY A 284 16.85 1.75 -4.61
N SER A 285 16.28 2.59 -5.49
CA SER A 285 16.80 2.80 -6.83
C SER A 285 18.11 3.60 -6.81
N ASP A 286 18.89 3.51 -7.89
CA ASP A 286 20.17 4.20 -8.05
C ASP A 286 21.18 3.93 -6.93
N THR A 287 21.13 2.76 -6.31
CA THR A 287 21.94 2.38 -5.15
C THR A 287 23.12 1.50 -5.57
N ILE A 288 24.29 1.74 -5.02
CA ILE A 288 25.46 0.88 -5.19
C ILE A 288 25.79 0.25 -3.84
N THR A 289 25.73 -1.09 -3.78
CA THR A 289 26.10 -1.87 -2.58
C THR A 289 27.21 -2.85 -2.92
N ARG A 290 28.30 -2.79 -2.18
CA ARG A 290 29.43 -3.74 -2.32
C ARG A 290 29.70 -4.38 -0.99
N GLY A 291 29.93 -5.68 -1.00
CA GLY A 291 30.36 -6.43 0.18
C GLY A 291 31.74 -6.04 0.66
N LEU A 292 32.03 -6.40 1.91
CA LEU A 292 33.37 -6.27 2.48
C LEU A 292 34.24 -7.44 2.00
N SER A 293 35.37 -7.16 1.41
CA SER A 293 36.43 -8.16 1.19
C SER A 293 37.26 -8.24 2.45
N GLN A 294 37.31 -9.43 3.06
CA GLN A 294 38.15 -9.71 4.23
C GLN A 294 39.31 -10.63 3.82
N SER A 295 40.51 -10.29 4.24
CA SER A 295 41.65 -11.18 4.17
C SER A 295 41.93 -11.72 5.59
N LEU A 296 41.71 -13.02 5.76
CA LEU A 296 41.86 -13.68 7.06
C LEU A 296 43.07 -14.64 7.00
N ASN A 297 43.92 -14.58 8.00
CA ASN A 297 44.94 -15.59 8.27
C ASN A 297 44.59 -16.26 9.59
N ILE A 298 44.02 -17.47 9.51
CA ILE A 298 43.45 -18.17 10.67
C ILE A 298 44.24 -19.44 10.93
N GLY A 299 44.68 -19.63 12.18
CA GLY A 299 45.34 -20.85 12.62
C GLY A 299 44.37 -21.98 12.94
N ASP A 300 44.92 -23.16 13.28
CA ASP A 300 44.14 -24.34 13.63
C ASP A 300 43.29 -24.13 14.89
N ASN A 301 42.13 -24.80 14.93
CA ASN A 301 41.18 -24.78 16.08
C ASN A 301 40.57 -23.39 16.40
N THR A 302 40.43 -22.51 15.38
CA THR A 302 39.82 -21.20 15.55
C THR A 302 38.38 -21.23 15.11
N GLU A 303 37.45 -20.74 15.92
CA GLU A 303 36.07 -20.45 15.54
C GLU A 303 35.90 -18.96 15.36
N ILE A 304 35.37 -18.55 14.23
CA ILE A 304 35.00 -17.16 13.94
C ILE A 304 33.52 -17.13 13.59
N ASP A 305 32.74 -16.51 14.46
CA ASP A 305 31.33 -16.27 14.22
C ASP A 305 31.11 -14.88 13.59
N LEU A 306 30.81 -14.86 12.30
CA LEU A 306 30.52 -13.62 11.55
C LEU A 306 29.01 -13.33 11.43
N ARG A 307 28.17 -14.06 12.19
CA ARG A 307 26.74 -13.80 12.24
C ARG A 307 26.52 -12.49 12.99
N GLY A 308 25.91 -11.52 12.33
CA GLY A 308 25.28 -10.41 13.05
C GLY A 308 24.09 -10.92 13.86
N ASP A 309 23.77 -10.29 14.96
CA ASP A 309 22.56 -10.58 15.71
C ASP A 309 21.35 -10.48 14.78
N ILE A 310 20.61 -11.60 14.64
CA ILE A 310 19.42 -11.75 13.80
C ILE A 310 18.21 -11.24 14.57
#